data_23775576ead2e589c0d5606761ec3748
#
_entry.id   23775576ead2e589c0d5606761ec3748
#
_cell.length_a   1.000
_cell.length_b   1.000
_cell.length_c   1.000
_cell.angle_alpha   90.00
_cell.angle_beta   90.00
_cell.angle_gamma   90.00
#
_symmetry.space_group_name_H-M   'P 1'
#
loop_
_entity.id
_entity.type
_entity.pdbx_description
1 polymer ?
#
loop_
_entity_poly.entity_id
_entity_poly.type
_entity_poly.pdbx_seq_one_letter_code
_entity_poly.pdbx_strand_id
1 'polypeptide(L)'
;LLWGKLGMSICYDLRFPNLYRKLTKKGAQFFSIPAAFTFTTGKAHWHSLIRTRAIENGCFVFAPAQCGVHDNGRRTYGHSMIVNPWGKILVEANINKKQIISTTINIDEIEYCRNKIPSMTKF
;
A
#
# COMPACT_ATOMS: atom_id res chain seq x y z
N LEU A 1 -2.96 -16.42 1.53
CA LEU A 1 -4.27 -16.25 0.89
C LEU A 1 -4.50 -17.35 -0.17
N LEU A 2 -5.75 -17.63 -0.46
CA LEU A 2 -6.10 -18.63 -1.48
C LEU A 2 -5.54 -18.30 -2.87
N TRP A 3 -5.38 -17.03 -3.16
CA TRP A 3 -4.98 -16.51 -4.49
C TRP A 3 -3.57 -15.90 -4.50
N GLY A 4 -2.81 -16.06 -3.44
CA GLY A 4 -1.45 -15.57 -3.40
C GLY A 4 -0.92 -15.32 -2.01
N LYS A 5 0.32 -14.82 -1.92
CA LYS A 5 1.00 -14.54 -0.67
C LYS A 5 0.86 -13.06 -0.29
N LEU A 6 0.47 -12.82 0.94
CA LEU A 6 0.37 -11.49 1.54
C LEU A 6 1.63 -11.19 2.34
N GLY A 7 2.32 -10.12 1.99
CA GLY A 7 3.38 -9.53 2.80
C GLY A 7 2.78 -8.56 3.80
N MET A 8 3.05 -8.74 5.07
CA MET A 8 2.51 -7.90 6.14
C MET A 8 3.55 -6.92 6.65
N SER A 9 3.14 -5.69 6.82
CA SER A 9 3.94 -4.62 7.42
C SER A 9 3.00 -3.69 8.21
N ILE A 10 3.54 -2.71 8.88
CA ILE A 10 2.74 -1.77 9.66
C ILE A 10 3.37 -0.37 9.65
N CYS A 11 2.57 0.62 9.32
CA CYS A 11 2.79 2.06 9.54
C CYS A 11 4.19 2.55 9.11
N TYR A 12 5.07 2.80 10.05
CA TYR A 12 6.42 3.32 9.80
C TYR A 12 7.27 2.41 8.89
N ASP A 13 6.96 1.11 8.84
CA ASP A 13 7.61 0.15 7.94
C ASP A 13 7.57 0.60 6.48
N LEU A 14 6.55 1.38 6.11
CA LEU A 14 6.39 1.92 4.75
C LEU A 14 7.63 2.70 4.29
N ARG A 15 8.42 3.25 5.23
CA ARG A 15 9.61 4.05 4.95
C ARG A 15 10.85 3.21 4.63
N PHE A 16 10.75 1.88 4.69
CA PHE A 16 11.87 0.97 4.49
C PHE A 16 11.68 0.13 3.22
N PRO A 17 12.19 0.59 2.07
CA PRO A 17 11.98 -0.12 0.80
C PRO A 17 12.54 -1.54 0.78
N ASN A 18 13.63 -1.78 1.51
CA ASN A 18 14.24 -3.11 1.56
C ASN A 18 13.34 -4.17 2.19
N LEU A 19 12.47 -3.80 3.14
CA LEU A 19 11.50 -4.72 3.72
C LEU A 19 10.59 -5.29 2.62
N TYR A 20 10.02 -4.41 1.82
CA TYR A 20 9.08 -4.80 0.74
C TYR A 20 9.78 -5.63 -0.33
N ARG A 21 11.00 -5.27 -0.67
CA ARG A 21 11.80 -6.05 -1.62
C ARG A 21 12.05 -7.46 -1.09
N LYS A 22 12.37 -7.62 0.18
CA LYS A 22 12.54 -8.94 0.82
C LYS A 22 11.25 -9.74 0.84
N LEU A 23 10.12 -9.10 1.17
CA LEU A 23 8.80 -9.75 1.15
C LEU A 23 8.48 -10.27 -0.26
N THR A 24 8.74 -9.46 -1.27
CA THR A 24 8.47 -9.84 -2.67
C THR A 24 9.38 -10.98 -3.11
N LYS A 25 10.66 -10.98 -2.74
CA LYS A 25 11.58 -12.10 -3.01
C LYS A 25 11.13 -13.39 -2.35
N LYS A 26 10.40 -13.33 -1.25
CA LYS A 26 9.78 -14.49 -0.60
C LYS A 26 8.42 -14.88 -1.21
N GLY A 27 8.01 -14.21 -2.27
CA GLY A 27 6.82 -14.53 -3.05
C GLY A 27 5.60 -13.67 -2.76
N ALA A 28 5.73 -12.56 -2.03
CA ALA A 28 4.60 -11.67 -1.79
C ALA A 28 4.11 -11.07 -3.11
N GLN A 29 2.80 -11.05 -3.26
CA GLN A 29 2.08 -10.49 -4.40
C GLN A 29 1.15 -9.36 -3.96
N PHE A 30 0.88 -9.30 -2.66
CA PHE A 30 0.03 -8.32 -2.00
C PHE A 30 0.76 -7.81 -0.77
N PHE A 31 0.60 -6.52 -0.47
CA PHE A 31 1.08 -5.93 0.78
C PHE A 31 -0.09 -5.41 1.60
N SER A 32 -0.04 -5.63 2.90
CA SER A 32 -0.92 -5.01 3.90
C SER A 32 -0.11 -3.98 4.67
N ILE A 33 -0.58 -2.72 4.66
CA ILE A 33 0.12 -1.59 5.30
C ILE A 33 -0.89 -0.77 6.12
N PRO A 34 -1.38 -1.31 7.24
CA PRO A 34 -2.21 -0.52 8.16
C PRO A 34 -1.37 0.59 8.80
N ALA A 35 -1.96 1.77 8.96
CA ALA A 35 -1.20 2.93 9.42
C ALA A 35 -2.05 3.99 10.13
N ALA A 36 -1.37 4.84 10.88
CA ALA A 36 -1.89 6.05 11.48
C ALA A 36 -0.87 7.18 11.31
N PHE A 37 -0.59 7.52 10.04
CA PHE A 37 0.35 8.62 9.74
C PHE A 37 -0.17 9.93 10.29
N THR A 38 0.72 10.72 10.90
CA THR A 38 0.37 12.09 11.27
C THR A 38 -0.04 12.87 10.04
N PHE A 39 -0.93 13.85 10.21
CA PHE A 39 -1.46 14.62 9.07
C PHE A 39 -0.35 15.25 8.23
N THR A 40 0.64 15.88 8.85
CA THR A 40 1.72 16.56 8.13
C THR A 40 2.55 15.62 7.26
N THR A 41 3.01 14.51 7.83
CA THR A 41 3.82 13.53 7.08
C THR A 41 2.98 12.72 6.11
N GLY A 42 1.74 12.43 6.47
CA GLY A 42 0.81 11.74 5.57
C GLY A 42 0.52 12.55 4.32
N LYS A 43 0.23 13.83 4.48
CA LYS A 43 -0.01 14.74 3.35
C LYS A 43 1.18 14.81 2.40
N ALA A 44 2.40 14.81 2.95
CA ALA A 44 3.62 14.89 2.15
C ALA A 44 4.02 13.56 1.52
N HIS A 45 3.83 12.42 2.20
CA HIS A 45 4.48 11.17 1.85
C HIS A 45 3.57 9.98 1.58
N TRP A 46 2.37 9.93 2.16
CA TRP A 46 1.54 8.72 2.17
C TRP A 46 1.26 8.17 0.77
N HIS A 47 0.67 8.98 -0.09
CA HIS A 47 0.33 8.56 -1.46
C HIS A 47 1.57 8.13 -2.26
N SER A 48 2.63 8.93 -2.19
CA SER A 48 3.86 8.67 -2.94
C SER A 48 4.52 7.36 -2.51
N LEU A 49 4.62 7.12 -1.19
CA LEU A 49 5.26 5.91 -0.69
C LEU A 49 4.44 4.65 -0.98
N ILE A 50 3.12 4.69 -0.77
CA ILE A 50 2.25 3.55 -1.06
C ILE A 50 2.33 3.17 -2.54
N ARG A 51 2.20 4.15 -3.42
CA ARG A 51 2.28 3.92 -4.87
C ARG A 51 3.64 3.39 -5.29
N THR A 52 4.72 3.92 -4.70
CA THR A 52 6.07 3.48 -5.00
C THR A 52 6.29 2.03 -4.61
N ARG A 53 5.81 1.59 -3.43
CA ARG A 53 5.94 0.18 -3.01
C ARG A 53 5.21 -0.76 -3.97
N ALA A 54 4.04 -0.36 -4.45
CA ALA A 54 3.30 -1.13 -5.46
C ALA A 54 4.08 -1.23 -6.78
N ILE A 55 4.57 -0.10 -7.29
CA ILE A 55 5.27 -0.02 -8.57
C ILE A 55 6.57 -0.81 -8.55
N GLU A 56 7.44 -0.56 -7.56
CA GLU A 56 8.77 -1.17 -7.53
C GLU A 56 8.74 -2.68 -7.32
N ASN A 57 7.66 -3.23 -6.76
CA ASN A 57 7.52 -4.65 -6.45
C ASN A 57 6.50 -5.38 -7.33
N GLY A 58 5.72 -4.65 -8.12
CA GLY A 58 4.65 -5.23 -8.93
C GLY A 58 3.61 -5.94 -8.06
N CYS A 59 3.22 -5.33 -6.95
CA CYS A 59 2.29 -5.88 -5.96
C CYS A 59 1.06 -4.99 -5.82
N PHE A 60 -0.08 -5.60 -5.47
CA PHE A 60 -1.21 -4.84 -4.91
C PHE A 60 -0.86 -4.37 -3.50
N VAL A 61 -1.36 -3.21 -3.13
CA VAL A 61 -1.21 -2.69 -1.77
C VAL A 61 -2.59 -2.41 -1.18
N PHE A 62 -2.84 -2.96 0.01
CA PHE A 62 -4.01 -2.67 0.84
C PHE A 62 -3.53 -1.84 2.03
N ALA A 63 -3.92 -0.57 2.06
CA ALA A 63 -3.40 0.40 3.02
C ALA A 63 -4.52 1.03 3.85
N PRO A 64 -5.06 0.32 4.85
CA PRO A 64 -6.05 0.89 5.75
C PRO A 64 -5.38 1.91 6.67
N ALA A 65 -5.98 3.10 6.78
CA ALA A 65 -5.38 4.21 7.51
C ALA A 65 -6.39 4.91 8.41
N GLN A 66 -5.99 5.16 9.65
CA GLN A 66 -6.81 5.89 10.60
C GLN A 66 -6.90 7.37 10.21
N CYS A 67 -8.10 7.93 10.33
CA CYS A 67 -8.38 9.32 10.01
C CYS A 67 -8.91 10.08 11.23
N GLY A 68 -8.89 11.40 11.13
CA GLY A 68 -9.53 12.28 12.08
C GLY A 68 -8.63 12.82 13.18
N VAL A 69 -9.28 13.48 14.16
CA VAL A 69 -8.62 14.01 15.35
C VAL A 69 -8.91 13.05 16.51
N HIS A 70 -7.85 12.63 17.20
CA HIS A 70 -7.93 11.68 18.32
C HIS A 70 -8.00 12.42 19.67
N ASP A 71 -8.34 11.68 20.74
CA ASP A 71 -8.57 12.25 22.08
C ASP A 71 -7.39 13.07 22.61
N ASN A 72 -6.15 12.72 22.24
CA ASN A 72 -4.95 13.47 22.61
C ASN A 72 -4.69 14.71 21.73
N GLY A 73 -5.62 15.08 20.84
CA GLY A 73 -5.48 16.19 19.91
C GLY A 73 -4.68 15.86 18.64
N ARG A 74 -4.11 14.67 18.55
CA ARG A 74 -3.33 14.24 17.38
C ARG A 74 -4.26 14.02 16.19
N ARG A 75 -3.89 14.59 15.04
CA ARG A 75 -4.60 14.40 13.79
C ARG A 75 -3.86 13.41 12.90
N THR A 76 -4.59 12.41 12.38
CA THR A 76 -4.05 11.44 11.42
C THR A 76 -4.61 11.70 10.03
N TYR A 77 -3.81 11.35 9.02
CA TYR A 77 -4.07 11.72 7.63
C TYR A 77 -5.20 10.91 6.99
N GLY A 78 -5.40 9.68 7.41
CA GLY A 78 -6.38 8.80 6.76
C GLY A 78 -5.98 8.41 5.34
N HIS A 79 -6.93 8.52 4.41
CA HIS A 79 -6.75 8.15 3.01
C HIS A 79 -6.41 6.66 2.85
N SER A 80 -7.20 5.79 3.51
CA SER A 80 -7.14 4.35 3.22
C SER A 80 -7.27 4.14 1.71
N MET A 81 -6.48 3.24 1.15
CA MET A 81 -6.49 3.03 -0.29
C MET A 81 -6.11 1.61 -0.69
N ILE A 82 -6.54 1.23 -1.88
CA ILE A 82 -6.08 0.02 -2.56
C ILE A 82 -5.41 0.46 -3.86
N VAL A 83 -4.18 -0.02 -4.07
CA VAL A 83 -3.36 0.37 -5.22
C VAL A 83 -2.97 -0.88 -6.00
N ASN A 84 -3.02 -0.81 -7.33
CA ASN A 84 -2.65 -1.93 -8.19
C ASN A 84 -1.12 -1.99 -8.45
N PRO A 85 -0.62 -3.07 -9.04
CA PRO A 85 0.82 -3.21 -9.32
C PRO A 85 1.42 -2.14 -10.24
N TRP A 86 0.59 -1.43 -10.99
CA TRP A 86 1.03 -0.33 -11.86
C TRP A 86 1.12 1.01 -11.10
N GLY A 87 0.69 1.04 -9.85
CA GLY A 87 0.67 2.25 -9.02
C GLY A 87 -0.61 3.07 -9.12
N LYS A 88 -1.64 2.53 -9.78
CA LYS A 88 -2.94 3.20 -9.86
C LYS A 88 -3.72 3.00 -8.57
N ILE A 89 -4.23 4.08 -8.00
CA ILE A 89 -5.15 4.03 -6.87
C ILE A 89 -6.51 3.59 -7.40
N LEU A 90 -6.95 2.40 -6.99
CA LEU A 90 -8.23 1.83 -7.44
C LEU A 90 -9.40 2.39 -6.66
N VAL A 91 -9.21 2.62 -5.38
CA VAL A 91 -10.20 3.21 -4.48
C VAL A 91 -9.49 3.90 -3.33
N GLU A 92 -10.04 5.01 -2.88
CA GLU A 92 -9.49 5.82 -1.80
C GLU A 92 -10.60 6.29 -0.87
N ALA A 93 -10.38 6.19 0.45
CA ALA A 93 -11.33 6.62 1.45
C ALA A 93 -11.32 8.14 1.64
N ASN A 94 -12.45 8.67 2.09
CA ASN A 94 -12.56 10.07 2.49
C ASN A 94 -11.77 10.31 3.78
N ILE A 95 -11.04 11.42 3.85
CA ILE A 95 -10.22 11.78 5.01
C ILE A 95 -11.04 11.99 6.30
N ASN A 96 -12.31 12.40 6.17
CA ASN A 96 -13.12 12.87 7.31
C ASN A 96 -14.12 11.84 7.84
N LYS A 97 -14.13 10.63 7.30
CA LYS A 97 -15.11 9.61 7.67
C LYS A 97 -14.47 8.27 7.97
N LYS A 98 -15.04 7.59 8.96
CA LYS A 98 -14.87 6.15 9.09
C LYS A 98 -15.67 5.50 7.96
N GLN A 99 -15.04 4.66 7.16
CA GLN A 99 -15.72 3.97 6.06
C GLN A 99 -15.00 2.69 5.68
N ILE A 100 -15.75 1.81 5.05
CA ILE A 100 -15.22 0.61 4.41
C ILE A 100 -15.10 0.90 2.92
N ILE A 101 -13.94 0.62 2.35
CA ILE A 101 -13.72 0.71 0.92
C ILE A 101 -13.54 -0.69 0.33
N SER A 102 -14.00 -0.88 -0.89
CA SER A 102 -13.85 -2.14 -1.59
C SER A 102 -13.67 -1.90 -3.08
N THR A 103 -13.01 -2.84 -3.74
CA THR A 103 -12.86 -2.84 -5.19
C THR A 103 -12.65 -4.27 -5.68
N THR A 104 -12.89 -4.50 -6.95
CA THR A 104 -12.53 -5.75 -7.60
C THR A 104 -11.11 -5.63 -8.16
N ILE A 105 -10.29 -6.64 -7.92
CA ILE A 105 -8.93 -6.71 -8.47
C ILE A 105 -8.80 -7.88 -9.42
N ASN A 106 -7.92 -7.74 -10.42
CA ASN A 106 -7.51 -8.81 -11.31
C ASN A 106 -6.07 -9.19 -10.99
N ILE A 107 -5.89 -10.39 -10.41
CA ILE A 107 -4.56 -10.86 -9.98
C ILE A 107 -3.58 -11.05 -11.15
N ASP A 108 -4.07 -11.19 -12.38
CA ASP A 108 -3.22 -11.29 -13.55
C ASP A 108 -2.40 -10.02 -13.81
N GLU A 109 -2.83 -8.89 -13.25
CA GLU A 109 -2.07 -7.63 -13.34
C GLU A 109 -0.67 -7.74 -12.72
N ILE A 110 -0.49 -8.61 -11.74
CA ILE A 110 0.82 -8.81 -11.08
C ILE A 110 1.85 -9.31 -12.10
N GLU A 111 1.53 -10.40 -12.78
CA GLU A 111 2.41 -10.98 -13.80
C GLU A 111 2.61 -10.02 -14.95
N TYR A 112 1.54 -9.41 -15.43
CA TYR A 112 1.59 -8.43 -16.51
C TYR A 112 2.58 -7.28 -16.18
N CYS A 113 2.46 -6.68 -15.01
CA CYS A 113 3.33 -5.56 -14.61
C CYS A 113 4.78 -6.01 -14.43
N ARG A 114 5.01 -7.17 -13.82
CA ARG A 114 6.35 -7.71 -13.59
C ARG A 114 7.06 -8.07 -14.90
N ASN A 115 6.31 -8.51 -15.91
CA ASN A 115 6.85 -8.80 -17.23
C ASN A 115 7.17 -7.52 -18.01
N LYS A 116 6.33 -6.49 -17.87
CA LYS A 116 6.57 -5.19 -18.53
C LYS A 116 7.76 -4.46 -17.91
N ILE A 117 7.91 -4.53 -16.59
CA ILE A 117 9.00 -3.87 -15.86
C ILE A 117 9.63 -4.92 -14.93
N PRO A 118 10.59 -5.73 -15.42
CA PRO A 118 11.14 -6.86 -14.67
C PRO A 118 12.19 -6.41 -13.63
N SER A 119 11.89 -5.39 -12.84
CA SER A 119 12.81 -4.83 -11.85
C SER A 119 13.17 -5.81 -10.75
N MET A 120 12.28 -6.78 -10.46
CA MET A 120 12.51 -7.78 -9.42
C MET A 120 13.58 -8.81 -9.80
N THR A 121 13.82 -9.03 -11.08
CA THR A 121 14.81 -10.01 -11.55
C THR A 121 16.23 -9.45 -11.61
N LYS A 122 16.39 -8.13 -11.48
CA LYS A 122 17.68 -7.45 -11.60
C LYS A 122 18.42 -7.32 -10.26
N PHE A 123 17.74 -7.56 -9.14
CA PHE A 123 18.31 -7.38 -7.79
C PHE A 123 17.99 -8.52 -6.84
#